data_ce99d6c51316bede29b4d5414a1c4bd8
#
_entry.id   ce99d6c51316bede29b4d5414a1c4bd8
#
_cell.length_a   1.000
_cell.length_b   1.000
_cell.length_c   1.000
_cell.angle_alpha   90.00
_cell.angle_beta   90.00
_cell.angle_gamma   90.00
#
_symmetry.space_group_name_H-M   'P 1'
#
loop_
_entity.id
_entity.type
_entity.pdbx_description
1 polymer ?
#
loop_
_entity_poly.entity_id
_entity_poly.type
_entity_poly.pdbx_seq_one_letter_code
_entity_poly.pdbx_strand_id
1 'polypeptide(L)'
;MQEKNERYKKEYHAKYKQDENRKTVQKNRCPYAKKCGGCQFIDMPYEKQLERKQKELKALLGKFARVSPIIGMEDPLHYRHKVHAVMGYEKGEPIAGVYQEKSHRLVRVDQCLIENEKADAIIQSIRGLLKSFKIKTYDEDSDRGLLRHIMVRVSHATGEIMVILVLRSPILPSKNNFAKALLKLHPEITTIVLNVNDKKTTMVLGQRDIVLYGPGFIYDSLCGVRFRLSPQSFYQVNPLQTEILYREALKLAKLTKKDKVIDAYCGIGTIGLIASRQAGSVLGIELNREAVKDARENAKHNQCKNIEFACADAGEYMVEMAQDGEKADVVIMDPPRSGSNEAFLSSVCRLSPNRIVYISCGPQSLARDLDYLTAHGYRTERIQPVDLFPMTVHVECVIMTVSYTHLRAHE
;
A
#
# COMPACT_ATOMS: atom_id res chain seq x y z
N MET A 1 15.16 -19.46 -17.37
CA MET A 1 14.56 -18.21 -16.87
C MET A 1 14.46 -17.12 -17.94
N GLN A 2 15.47 -16.95 -18.79
CA GLN A 2 15.43 -15.99 -19.92
C GLN A 2 14.37 -16.33 -20.98
N GLU A 3 14.22 -17.60 -21.35
CA GLU A 3 13.21 -18.04 -22.33
C GLU A 3 11.76 -17.82 -21.88
N LYS A 4 11.45 -17.99 -20.59
CA LYS A 4 10.13 -17.68 -20.04
C LYS A 4 9.82 -16.17 -20.08
N ASN A 5 10.85 -15.33 -19.90
CA ASN A 5 10.72 -13.87 -19.96
C ASN A 5 10.54 -13.36 -21.40
N GLU A 6 11.19 -14.02 -22.38
CA GLU A 6 11.00 -13.69 -23.80
C GLU A 6 9.66 -14.18 -24.33
N ARG A 7 9.20 -15.35 -23.88
CA ARG A 7 7.87 -15.87 -24.21
C ARG A 7 6.78 -14.98 -23.65
N TYR A 8 6.93 -14.52 -22.38
CA TYR A 8 6.02 -13.55 -21.75
C TYR A 8 5.99 -12.22 -22.50
N LYS A 9 7.16 -11.70 -22.94
CA LYS A 9 7.23 -10.48 -23.77
C LYS A 9 6.60 -10.66 -25.15
N LYS A 10 6.77 -11.79 -25.80
CA LYS A 10 6.17 -12.09 -27.12
C LYS A 10 4.67 -12.29 -27.02
N GLU A 11 4.17 -12.97 -25.99
CA GLU A 11 2.74 -13.14 -25.73
C GLU A 11 2.09 -11.80 -25.36
N TYR A 12 2.77 -10.98 -24.57
CA TYR A 12 2.36 -9.61 -24.24
C TYR A 12 2.23 -8.74 -25.49
N HIS A 13 3.25 -8.71 -26.37
CA HIS A 13 3.20 -7.94 -27.63
C HIS A 13 2.23 -8.51 -28.67
N ALA A 14 2.02 -9.82 -28.71
CA ALA A 14 1.07 -10.43 -29.64
C ALA A 14 -0.38 -10.14 -29.27
N LYS A 15 -0.71 -10.18 -27.97
CA LYS A 15 -2.05 -9.82 -27.44
C LYS A 15 -2.40 -8.35 -27.68
N TYR A 16 -1.42 -7.46 -27.54
CA TYR A 16 -1.61 -6.02 -27.80
C TYR A 16 -1.78 -5.68 -29.30
N LYS A 17 -1.26 -6.49 -30.23
CA LYS A 17 -1.45 -6.28 -31.68
C LYS A 17 -2.78 -6.82 -32.19
N GLN A 18 -3.45 -7.75 -31.53
CA GLN A 18 -4.73 -8.29 -31.97
C GLN A 18 -5.97 -7.47 -31.58
N ASP A 19 -5.83 -6.50 -30.68
CA ASP A 19 -6.94 -5.69 -30.17
C ASP A 19 -7.01 -4.28 -30.80
N GLU A 20 -6.76 -4.15 -32.11
CA GLU A 20 -7.10 -2.90 -32.84
C GLU A 20 -8.60 -2.56 -32.79
N ASN A 21 -9.46 -3.50 -32.39
CA ASN A 21 -10.88 -3.27 -32.15
C ASN A 21 -11.23 -2.71 -30.76
N ARG A 22 -10.26 -2.58 -29.82
CA ARG A 22 -10.45 -1.84 -28.56
C ARG A 22 -10.30 -0.31 -28.69
N LYS A 23 -10.34 0.25 -29.91
CA LYS A 23 -10.45 1.70 -30.15
C LYS A 23 -11.74 2.37 -29.72
N THR A 24 -12.65 1.66 -29.14
CA THR A 24 -13.67 2.25 -28.29
C THR A 24 -13.10 2.31 -26.86
N VAL A 25 -12.28 3.31 -26.58
CA VAL A 25 -12.18 3.87 -25.22
C VAL A 25 -13.61 4.26 -24.87
N GLN A 26 -14.34 3.32 -24.32
CA GLN A 26 -15.66 3.57 -23.76
C GLN A 26 -15.50 4.76 -22.84
N LYS A 27 -16.32 5.76 -23.06
CA LYS A 27 -16.59 6.85 -22.12
C LYS A 27 -17.20 6.27 -20.83
N ASN A 28 -16.45 5.48 -20.10
CA ASN A 28 -16.72 5.16 -18.71
C ASN A 28 -16.37 6.39 -17.89
N ARG A 29 -17.13 7.47 -18.13
CA ARG A 29 -17.00 8.67 -17.32
C ARG A 29 -17.48 8.31 -15.92
N CYS A 30 -16.56 8.36 -14.97
CA CYS A 30 -16.91 8.24 -13.57
C CYS A 30 -17.97 9.32 -13.24
N PRO A 31 -19.18 8.94 -12.79
CA PRO A 31 -20.23 9.91 -12.52
C PRO A 31 -19.88 10.87 -11.38
N TYR A 32 -18.88 10.54 -10.60
CA TYR A 32 -18.42 11.30 -9.44
C TYR A 32 -17.17 12.15 -9.70
N ALA A 33 -16.55 12.07 -10.89
CA ALA A 33 -15.25 12.68 -11.21
C ALA A 33 -15.16 14.17 -10.81
N LYS A 34 -16.21 14.95 -11.11
CA LYS A 34 -16.25 16.39 -10.80
C LYS A 34 -16.42 16.72 -9.30
N LYS A 35 -16.84 15.77 -8.49
CA LYS A 35 -17.18 16.00 -7.06
C LYS A 35 -16.22 15.26 -6.13
N CYS A 36 -15.85 14.04 -6.47
CA CYS A 36 -15.03 13.18 -5.62
C CYS A 36 -13.58 13.68 -5.50
N GLY A 37 -12.94 14.07 -6.62
CA GLY A 37 -11.55 14.52 -6.63
C GLY A 37 -10.51 13.40 -6.44
N GLY A 38 -10.92 12.15 -6.24
CA GLY A 38 -10.01 11.04 -5.98
C GLY A 38 -9.15 10.60 -7.17
N CYS A 39 -9.59 10.92 -8.41
CA CYS A 39 -8.94 10.49 -9.65
C CYS A 39 -8.72 11.70 -10.56
N GLN A 40 -7.49 12.24 -10.59
CA GLN A 40 -7.16 13.43 -11.38
C GLN A 40 -7.07 13.14 -12.89
N PHE A 41 -6.90 11.87 -13.28
CA PHE A 41 -6.69 11.44 -14.67
C PHE A 41 -7.81 10.55 -15.22
N ILE A 42 -8.95 10.45 -14.54
CA ILE A 42 -10.04 9.52 -14.90
C ILE A 42 -10.60 9.73 -16.32
N ASP A 43 -10.54 10.96 -16.82
CA ASP A 43 -11.01 11.32 -18.18
C ASP A 43 -9.89 11.22 -19.23
N MET A 44 -8.66 10.83 -18.84
CA MET A 44 -7.50 10.70 -19.73
C MET A 44 -7.27 9.22 -20.09
N PRO A 45 -7.03 8.88 -21.38
CA PRO A 45 -6.62 7.54 -21.78
C PRO A 45 -5.40 7.06 -20.98
N TYR A 46 -5.37 5.78 -20.59
CA TYR A 46 -4.37 5.27 -19.66
C TYR A 46 -2.94 5.41 -20.18
N GLU A 47 -2.72 5.17 -21.48
CA GLU A 47 -1.42 5.36 -22.13
C GLU A 47 -0.93 6.82 -21.99
N LYS A 48 -1.85 7.78 -22.09
CA LYS A 48 -1.53 9.21 -21.92
C LYS A 48 -1.21 9.57 -20.47
N GLN A 49 -1.83 8.88 -19.51
CA GLN A 49 -1.47 9.02 -18.11
C GLN A 49 -0.02 8.55 -17.89
N LEU A 50 0.36 7.38 -18.42
CA LEU A 50 1.71 6.84 -18.33
C LEU A 50 2.75 7.76 -19.00
N GLU A 51 2.47 8.26 -20.22
CA GLU A 51 3.33 9.22 -20.91
C GLU A 51 3.57 10.48 -20.05
N ARG A 52 2.51 11.02 -19.46
CA ARG A 52 2.59 12.21 -18.62
C ARG A 52 3.43 11.95 -17.36
N LYS A 53 3.14 10.88 -16.61
CA LYS A 53 3.91 10.45 -15.44
C LYS A 53 5.39 10.24 -15.80
N GLN A 54 5.66 9.55 -16.90
CA GLN A 54 7.02 9.33 -17.41
C GLN A 54 7.77 10.62 -17.70
N LYS A 55 7.10 11.60 -18.34
CA LYS A 55 7.70 12.91 -18.66
C LYS A 55 8.03 13.69 -17.39
N GLU A 56 7.11 13.73 -16.43
CA GLU A 56 7.30 14.43 -15.15
C GLU A 56 8.46 13.81 -14.35
N LEU A 57 8.54 12.47 -14.28
CA LEU A 57 9.63 11.77 -13.61
C LEU A 57 10.99 11.98 -14.29
N LYS A 58 11.05 11.97 -15.63
CA LYS A 58 12.29 12.26 -16.35
C LYS A 58 12.79 13.69 -16.10
N ALA A 59 11.89 14.66 -16.05
CA ALA A 59 12.24 16.05 -15.75
C ALA A 59 12.79 16.21 -14.32
N LEU A 60 12.19 15.52 -13.35
CA LEU A 60 12.53 15.65 -11.94
C LEU A 60 13.76 14.82 -11.54
N LEU A 61 13.82 13.58 -11.98
CA LEU A 61 14.79 12.58 -11.49
C LEU A 61 15.91 12.28 -12.50
N GLY A 62 15.81 12.74 -13.74
CA GLY A 62 16.77 12.45 -14.80
C GLY A 62 18.19 12.97 -14.55
N LYS A 63 18.37 13.94 -13.63
CA LYS A 63 19.68 14.44 -13.21
C LYS A 63 20.47 13.41 -12.38
N PHE A 64 19.78 12.45 -11.71
CA PHE A 64 20.45 11.46 -10.86
C PHE A 64 20.83 10.20 -11.62
N ALA A 65 19.93 9.70 -12.48
CA ALA A 65 20.15 8.53 -13.31
C ALA A 65 19.13 8.41 -14.42
N ARG A 66 19.35 7.43 -15.33
CA ARG A 66 18.37 7.09 -16.36
C ARG A 66 17.06 6.61 -15.73
N VAL A 67 15.97 7.31 -16.02
CA VAL A 67 14.61 6.89 -15.67
C VAL A 67 14.13 5.86 -16.70
N SER A 68 13.96 4.62 -16.26
CA SER A 68 13.44 3.52 -17.08
C SER A 68 12.00 3.81 -17.54
N PRO A 69 11.50 3.14 -18.58
CA PRO A 69 10.08 3.22 -18.93
C PRO A 69 9.21 2.81 -17.74
N ILE A 70 8.14 3.57 -17.52
CA ILE A 70 7.17 3.27 -16.46
C ILE A 70 6.47 1.93 -16.72
N ILE A 71 6.34 1.11 -15.69
CA ILE A 71 5.59 -0.12 -15.76
C ILE A 71 4.13 0.20 -15.40
N GLY A 72 3.26 0.13 -16.42
CA GLY A 72 1.82 0.32 -16.26
C GLY A 72 1.11 -0.95 -15.81
N MET A 73 -0.19 -0.84 -15.55
CA MET A 73 -1.08 -1.94 -15.20
C MET A 73 -1.85 -2.43 -16.44
N GLU A 74 -2.07 -3.73 -16.58
CA GLU A 74 -2.80 -4.30 -17.71
C GLU A 74 -4.28 -3.90 -17.67
N ASP A 75 -4.92 -4.06 -16.50
CA ASP A 75 -6.28 -3.58 -16.24
C ASP A 75 -6.26 -2.52 -15.13
N PRO A 76 -6.32 -1.22 -15.47
CA PRO A 76 -6.14 -0.13 -14.53
C PRO A 76 -7.40 0.22 -13.73
N LEU A 77 -8.41 -0.63 -13.74
CA LEU A 77 -9.67 -0.45 -12.98
C LEU A 77 -9.77 -1.47 -11.84
N HIS A 78 -10.63 -1.18 -10.87
CA HIS A 78 -10.97 -2.07 -9.73
C HIS A 78 -9.77 -2.64 -8.96
N TYR A 79 -8.62 -1.97 -9.01
CA TYR A 79 -7.36 -2.42 -8.44
C TYR A 79 -7.24 -2.21 -6.93
N ARG A 80 -8.09 -1.36 -6.31
CA ARG A 80 -8.02 -1.08 -4.88
C ARG A 80 -8.70 -2.16 -4.08
N HIS A 81 -7.91 -3.01 -3.44
CA HIS A 81 -8.36 -4.12 -2.61
C HIS A 81 -8.63 -3.75 -1.15
N LYS A 82 -8.28 -2.53 -0.74
CA LYS A 82 -8.68 -1.91 0.54
C LYS A 82 -9.53 -0.69 0.23
N VAL A 83 -10.81 -0.80 0.53
CA VAL A 83 -11.82 0.24 0.28
C VAL A 83 -12.26 0.83 1.60
N HIS A 84 -12.43 2.14 1.62
CA HIS A 84 -12.86 2.89 2.80
C HIS A 84 -13.98 3.86 2.42
N ALA A 85 -15.15 3.70 3.03
CA ALA A 85 -16.29 4.59 2.88
C ALA A 85 -16.57 5.36 4.17
N VAL A 86 -16.77 6.66 4.05
CA VAL A 86 -17.32 7.52 5.10
C VAL A 86 -18.83 7.35 5.12
N MET A 87 -19.40 7.22 6.31
CA MET A 87 -20.85 7.12 6.48
C MET A 87 -21.45 8.47 6.87
N GLY A 88 -22.54 8.83 6.21
CA GLY A 88 -23.24 10.08 6.46
C GLY A 88 -24.73 9.93 6.26
N TYR A 89 -25.42 11.08 6.27
CA TYR A 89 -26.87 11.13 6.14
C TYR A 89 -27.27 12.26 5.19
N GLU A 90 -28.08 11.99 4.19
CA GLU A 90 -28.56 12.99 3.25
C GLU A 90 -30.05 12.73 2.93
N LYS A 91 -30.88 13.80 3.01
CA LYS A 91 -32.32 13.74 2.67
C LYS A 91 -33.11 12.60 3.34
N GLY A 92 -32.81 12.32 4.60
CA GLY A 92 -33.51 11.27 5.33
C GLY A 92 -32.97 9.85 5.11
N GLU A 93 -31.86 9.69 4.36
CA GLU A 93 -31.28 8.39 4.02
C GLU A 93 -29.80 8.31 4.43
N PRO A 94 -29.33 7.15 4.93
CA PRO A 94 -27.90 6.91 5.12
C PRO A 94 -27.20 6.85 3.76
N ILE A 95 -26.06 7.51 3.66
CA ILE A 95 -25.19 7.48 2.49
C ILE A 95 -23.81 6.94 2.85
N ALA A 96 -23.15 6.34 1.87
CA ALA A 96 -21.75 5.95 1.93
C ALA A 96 -20.99 6.67 0.82
N GLY A 97 -19.76 7.08 1.09
CA GLY A 97 -18.98 7.80 0.08
C GLY A 97 -17.62 8.28 0.57
N VAL A 98 -17.13 9.33 -0.03
CA VAL A 98 -15.83 9.92 0.27
C VAL A 98 -15.97 11.43 0.50
N TYR A 99 -15.08 12.03 1.27
CA TYR A 99 -15.04 13.49 1.35
C TYR A 99 -14.53 14.08 0.05
N GLN A 100 -15.21 15.13 -0.41
CA GLN A 100 -14.73 15.97 -1.51
C GLN A 100 -13.36 16.55 -1.15
N GLU A 101 -12.43 16.55 -2.10
CA GLU A 101 -11.09 17.09 -1.89
C GLU A 101 -11.14 18.50 -1.25
N LYS A 102 -10.31 18.69 -0.21
CA LYS A 102 -10.20 19.95 0.56
C LYS A 102 -11.52 20.44 1.19
N SER A 103 -12.47 19.53 1.45
CA SER A 103 -13.71 19.87 2.13
C SER A 103 -14.20 18.73 3.03
N HIS A 104 -15.14 19.05 3.96
CA HIS A 104 -15.86 18.06 4.77
C HIS A 104 -17.18 17.62 4.12
N ARG A 105 -17.43 18.01 2.86
CA ARG A 105 -18.64 17.60 2.15
C ARG A 105 -18.54 16.15 1.71
N LEU A 106 -19.45 15.31 2.17
CA LEU A 106 -19.53 13.92 1.76
C LEU A 106 -20.15 13.82 0.36
N VAL A 107 -19.44 13.16 -0.55
CA VAL A 107 -19.91 12.78 -1.89
C VAL A 107 -20.36 11.33 -1.84
N ARG A 108 -21.67 11.10 -2.05
CA ARG A 108 -22.22 9.75 -2.16
C ARG A 108 -21.57 9.02 -3.34
N VAL A 109 -21.04 7.85 -3.08
CA VAL A 109 -20.45 6.94 -4.08
C VAL A 109 -21.08 5.57 -3.90
N ASP A 110 -21.81 5.11 -4.89
CA ASP A 110 -22.45 3.79 -4.86
C ASP A 110 -21.56 2.72 -5.51
N GLN A 111 -20.77 3.10 -6.50
CA GLN A 111 -19.77 2.25 -7.17
C GLN A 111 -18.57 3.11 -7.60
N CYS A 112 -17.36 2.59 -7.44
CA CYS A 112 -16.14 3.28 -7.80
C CYS A 112 -15.34 2.50 -8.85
N LEU A 113 -14.91 3.16 -9.93
CA LEU A 113 -14.19 2.50 -11.02
C LEU A 113 -12.79 1.98 -10.64
N ILE A 114 -12.22 2.44 -9.53
CA ILE A 114 -10.90 1.97 -9.08
C ILE A 114 -10.97 1.06 -7.86
N GLU A 115 -12.10 0.99 -7.17
CA GLU A 115 -12.30 0.15 -5.99
C GLU A 115 -12.79 -1.25 -6.37
N ASN A 116 -12.48 -2.23 -5.54
CA ASN A 116 -12.90 -3.61 -5.73
C ASN A 116 -14.43 -3.71 -5.67
N GLU A 117 -15.06 -4.29 -6.71
CA GLU A 117 -16.52 -4.37 -6.88
C GLU A 117 -17.21 -5.10 -5.72
N LYS A 118 -16.59 -6.17 -5.16
CA LYS A 118 -17.16 -6.87 -4.00
C LYS A 118 -17.17 -5.98 -2.76
N ALA A 119 -16.13 -5.16 -2.58
CA ALA A 119 -16.07 -4.21 -1.47
C ALA A 119 -17.18 -3.16 -1.59
N ASP A 120 -17.38 -2.59 -2.78
CA ASP A 120 -18.50 -1.66 -3.05
C ASP A 120 -19.85 -2.30 -2.75
N ALA A 121 -20.11 -3.51 -3.26
CA ALA A 121 -21.36 -4.24 -3.04
C ALA A 121 -21.63 -4.49 -1.54
N ILE A 122 -20.61 -4.86 -0.76
CA ILE A 122 -20.73 -5.07 0.69
C ILE A 122 -21.05 -3.74 1.41
N ILE A 123 -20.38 -2.64 1.04
CA ILE A 123 -20.64 -1.32 1.62
C ILE A 123 -22.08 -0.89 1.35
N GLN A 124 -22.58 -1.09 0.12
CA GLN A 124 -23.98 -0.78 -0.21
C GLN A 124 -24.98 -1.64 0.56
N SER A 125 -24.70 -2.93 0.75
CA SER A 125 -25.52 -3.83 1.54
C SER A 125 -25.57 -3.42 3.01
N ILE A 126 -24.42 -3.06 3.61
CA ILE A 126 -24.36 -2.52 4.97
C ILE A 126 -25.21 -1.26 5.08
N ARG A 127 -25.06 -0.30 4.15
CA ARG A 127 -25.88 0.91 4.09
C ARG A 127 -27.37 0.59 4.09
N GLY A 128 -27.78 -0.39 3.28
CA GLY A 128 -29.19 -0.84 3.18
C GLY A 128 -29.74 -1.41 4.49
N LEU A 129 -28.89 -2.07 5.30
CA LEU A 129 -29.27 -2.65 6.58
C LEU A 129 -29.41 -1.62 7.72
N LEU A 130 -28.81 -0.44 7.62
CA LEU A 130 -28.71 0.50 8.75
C LEU A 130 -30.08 0.90 9.34
N LYS A 131 -31.07 1.17 8.51
CA LYS A 131 -32.40 1.58 8.96
C LYS A 131 -33.12 0.47 9.73
N SER A 132 -33.11 -0.76 9.21
CA SER A 132 -33.78 -1.90 9.83
C SER A 132 -33.18 -2.29 11.17
N PHE A 133 -31.87 -2.06 11.35
CA PHE A 133 -31.16 -2.28 12.60
C PHE A 133 -31.07 -1.04 13.51
N LYS A 134 -31.69 0.09 13.10
CA LYS A 134 -31.68 1.34 13.88
C LYS A 134 -30.25 1.85 14.14
N ILE A 135 -29.32 1.61 13.22
CA ILE A 135 -27.94 2.08 13.31
C ILE A 135 -27.86 3.45 12.66
N LYS A 136 -27.55 4.48 13.43
CA LYS A 136 -27.37 5.84 12.92
C LYS A 136 -25.93 6.04 12.46
N THR A 137 -25.76 6.70 11.31
CA THR A 137 -24.46 7.18 10.88
C THR A 137 -23.96 8.30 11.81
N TYR A 138 -22.65 8.37 11.99
CA TYR A 138 -22.03 9.39 12.83
C TYR A 138 -21.95 10.72 12.08
N ASP A 139 -22.24 11.78 12.77
CA ASP A 139 -22.16 13.17 12.33
C ASP A 139 -21.08 13.88 13.17
N GLU A 140 -20.02 14.35 12.50
CA GLU A 140 -18.86 14.96 13.15
C GLU A 140 -19.16 16.32 13.78
N ASP A 141 -20.10 17.08 13.20
CA ASP A 141 -20.44 18.42 13.67
C ASP A 141 -21.24 18.36 14.97
N SER A 142 -22.22 17.47 15.03
CA SER A 142 -23.07 17.29 16.21
C SER A 142 -22.53 16.29 17.23
N ASP A 143 -21.46 15.56 16.91
CA ASP A 143 -20.90 14.43 17.68
C ASP A 143 -21.97 13.36 18.05
N ARG A 144 -22.90 13.12 17.12
CA ARG A 144 -24.02 12.17 17.31
C ARG A 144 -23.99 11.06 16.29
N GLY A 145 -24.55 9.91 16.66
CA GLY A 145 -24.59 8.72 15.81
C GLY A 145 -23.53 7.71 16.22
N LEU A 146 -23.45 6.63 15.45
CA LEU A 146 -22.64 5.46 15.83
C LEU A 146 -21.62 5.08 14.74
N LEU A 147 -22.09 4.79 13.53
CA LEU A 147 -21.25 4.27 12.45
C LEU A 147 -20.54 5.41 11.71
N ARG A 148 -19.22 5.47 11.85
CA ARG A 148 -18.37 6.50 11.24
C ARG A 148 -17.91 6.08 9.83
N HIS A 149 -17.33 4.90 9.75
CA HIS A 149 -16.74 4.41 8.51
C HIS A 149 -17.01 2.92 8.33
N ILE A 150 -16.97 2.48 7.07
CA ILE A 150 -16.87 1.09 6.70
C ILE A 150 -15.55 0.91 5.96
N MET A 151 -14.75 -0.07 6.36
CA MET A 151 -13.58 -0.47 5.60
C MET A 151 -13.74 -1.94 5.19
N VAL A 152 -13.48 -2.22 3.93
CA VAL A 152 -13.48 -3.59 3.40
C VAL A 152 -12.11 -3.89 2.82
N ARG A 153 -11.54 -5.02 3.21
CA ARG A 153 -10.32 -5.58 2.61
C ARG A 153 -10.68 -6.86 1.91
N VAL A 154 -10.30 -6.96 0.66
CA VAL A 154 -10.46 -8.15 -0.17
C VAL A 154 -9.08 -8.69 -0.48
N SER A 155 -8.77 -9.90 -0.06
CA SER A 155 -7.54 -10.57 -0.45
C SER A 155 -7.57 -10.89 -1.94
N HIS A 156 -6.50 -10.52 -2.64
CA HIS A 156 -6.35 -10.84 -4.06
C HIS A 156 -6.05 -12.32 -4.28
N ALA A 157 -5.19 -12.89 -3.45
CA ALA A 157 -4.72 -14.26 -3.64
C ALA A 157 -5.68 -15.32 -3.09
N THR A 158 -6.38 -15.05 -1.96
CA THR A 158 -7.23 -16.04 -1.30
C THR A 158 -8.72 -15.79 -1.51
N GLY A 159 -9.10 -14.58 -1.90
CA GLY A 159 -10.50 -14.16 -1.97
C GLY A 159 -11.15 -13.90 -0.60
N GLU A 160 -10.42 -14.04 0.50
CA GLU A 160 -10.91 -13.76 1.85
C GLU A 160 -11.27 -12.28 2.01
N ILE A 161 -12.37 -12.02 2.74
CA ILE A 161 -12.90 -10.66 2.92
C ILE A 161 -13.01 -10.31 4.39
N MET A 162 -12.42 -9.17 4.77
CA MET A 162 -12.57 -8.56 6.08
C MET A 162 -13.42 -7.30 5.99
N VAL A 163 -14.48 -7.25 6.78
CA VAL A 163 -15.33 -6.07 6.97
C VAL A 163 -15.01 -5.45 8.32
N ILE A 164 -14.70 -4.15 8.33
CA ILE A 164 -14.43 -3.39 9.55
C ILE A 164 -15.48 -2.28 9.66
N LEU A 165 -16.29 -2.31 10.71
CA LEU A 165 -17.24 -1.27 11.05
C LEU A 165 -16.61 -0.35 12.10
N VAL A 166 -16.33 0.90 11.73
CA VAL A 166 -15.73 1.88 12.62
C VAL A 166 -16.84 2.61 13.37
N LEU A 167 -16.88 2.42 14.66
CA LEU A 167 -17.95 2.88 15.54
C LEU A 167 -17.46 3.94 16.53
N ARG A 168 -18.32 4.90 16.86
CA ARG A 168 -18.09 5.88 17.92
C ARG A 168 -18.06 5.25 19.32
N SER A 169 -18.73 4.11 19.50
CA SER A 169 -18.80 3.38 20.76
C SER A 169 -18.81 1.86 20.50
N PRO A 170 -18.46 1.02 21.50
CA PRO A 170 -18.34 -0.43 21.31
C PRO A 170 -19.69 -1.17 21.17
N ILE A 171 -20.82 -0.46 21.29
CA ILE A 171 -22.15 -1.08 21.34
C ILE A 171 -22.83 -0.93 19.96
N LEU A 172 -22.87 -2.04 19.21
CA LEU A 172 -23.63 -2.13 17.98
C LEU A 172 -25.02 -2.74 18.29
N PRO A 173 -26.14 -2.04 18.00
CA PRO A 173 -27.47 -2.58 18.21
C PRO A 173 -27.68 -3.91 17.47
N SER A 174 -28.23 -4.90 18.15
CA SER A 174 -28.54 -6.24 17.57
C SER A 174 -27.39 -6.85 16.79
N LYS A 175 -26.14 -6.67 17.25
CA LYS A 175 -24.90 -7.01 16.52
C LYS A 175 -24.90 -8.40 15.90
N ASN A 176 -25.40 -9.41 16.60
CA ASN A 176 -25.42 -10.79 16.10
C ASN A 176 -26.41 -10.97 14.94
N ASN A 177 -27.60 -10.34 15.03
CA ASN A 177 -28.60 -10.38 13.94
C ASN A 177 -28.13 -9.56 12.75
N PHE A 178 -27.45 -8.42 12.97
CA PHE A 178 -26.82 -7.64 11.93
C PHE A 178 -25.76 -8.46 11.17
N ALA A 179 -24.87 -9.11 11.88
CA ALA A 179 -23.86 -9.99 11.28
C ALA A 179 -24.51 -11.12 10.47
N LYS A 180 -25.53 -11.81 11.03
CA LYS A 180 -26.27 -12.84 10.30
C LYS A 180 -26.94 -12.33 9.03
N ALA A 181 -27.55 -11.14 9.07
CA ALA A 181 -28.18 -10.52 7.91
C ALA A 181 -27.16 -10.17 6.83
N LEU A 182 -26.00 -9.60 7.20
CA LEU A 182 -24.92 -9.29 6.28
C LEU A 182 -24.31 -10.56 5.66
N LEU A 183 -24.04 -11.59 6.45
CA LEU A 183 -23.52 -12.88 5.97
C LEU A 183 -24.51 -13.64 5.08
N LYS A 184 -25.81 -13.42 5.25
CA LYS A 184 -26.83 -13.98 4.32
C LYS A 184 -26.73 -13.33 2.94
N LEU A 185 -26.38 -12.03 2.87
CA LEU A 185 -26.20 -11.30 1.62
C LEU A 185 -24.84 -11.56 0.99
N HIS A 186 -23.82 -11.74 1.84
CA HIS A 186 -22.42 -11.90 1.46
C HIS A 186 -21.77 -13.07 2.21
N PRO A 187 -22.07 -14.32 1.85
CA PRO A 187 -21.53 -15.51 2.53
C PRO A 187 -20.00 -15.66 2.37
N GLU A 188 -19.40 -14.94 1.41
CA GLU A 188 -17.97 -14.90 1.16
C GLU A 188 -17.18 -14.08 2.20
N ILE A 189 -17.84 -13.36 3.10
CA ILE A 189 -17.16 -12.59 4.18
C ILE A 189 -16.50 -13.57 5.16
N THR A 190 -15.19 -13.46 5.28
CA THR A 190 -14.38 -14.29 6.19
C THR A 190 -14.45 -13.81 7.62
N THR A 191 -14.47 -12.49 7.84
CA THR A 191 -14.48 -11.91 9.18
C THR A 191 -15.12 -10.53 9.22
N ILE A 192 -15.78 -10.22 10.34
CA ILE A 192 -16.37 -8.91 10.64
C ILE A 192 -15.77 -8.41 11.97
N VAL A 193 -15.23 -7.21 11.94
CA VAL A 193 -14.60 -6.56 13.11
C VAL A 193 -15.31 -5.24 13.39
N LEU A 194 -15.59 -4.97 14.66
CA LEU A 194 -15.97 -3.64 15.14
C LEU A 194 -14.70 -2.94 15.63
N ASN A 195 -14.37 -1.84 15.01
CA ASN A 195 -13.28 -0.97 15.46
C ASN A 195 -13.89 0.23 16.21
N VAL A 196 -13.40 0.51 17.41
CA VAL A 196 -13.91 1.62 18.22
C VAL A 196 -13.01 2.82 18.09
N ASN A 197 -13.53 3.88 17.46
CA ASN A 197 -12.89 5.18 17.36
C ASN A 197 -13.79 6.25 18.02
N ASP A 198 -13.57 6.47 19.31
CA ASP A 198 -14.31 7.39 20.15
C ASP A 198 -13.74 8.82 20.18
N LYS A 199 -12.63 9.04 19.47
CA LYS A 199 -11.93 10.34 19.45
C LYS A 199 -12.40 11.21 18.28
N LYS A 200 -12.38 12.54 18.46
CA LYS A 200 -12.45 13.52 17.37
C LYS A 200 -11.07 13.59 16.71
N THR A 201 -10.86 12.83 15.65
CA THR A 201 -9.58 12.69 14.96
C THR A 201 -9.79 12.41 13.48
N THR A 202 -8.85 12.81 12.66
CA THR A 202 -8.79 12.45 11.24
C THR A 202 -8.37 10.99 10.99
N MET A 203 -7.91 10.28 12.04
CA MET A 203 -7.59 8.87 11.94
C MET A 203 -8.87 8.05 11.78
N VAL A 204 -8.91 7.19 10.77
CA VAL A 204 -10.07 6.34 10.48
C VAL A 204 -10.28 5.30 11.57
N LEU A 205 -9.24 4.55 11.91
CA LEU A 205 -9.30 3.48 12.90
C LEU A 205 -8.92 3.99 14.29
N GLY A 206 -9.69 3.54 15.29
CA GLY A 206 -9.31 3.64 16.70
C GLY A 206 -8.43 2.44 17.11
N GLN A 207 -8.01 2.42 18.36
CA GLN A 207 -7.06 1.41 18.86
C GLN A 207 -7.70 0.07 19.27
N ARG A 208 -9.02 0.04 19.45
CA ARG A 208 -9.71 -1.15 19.98
C ARG A 208 -10.50 -1.86 18.90
N ASP A 209 -10.14 -3.11 18.67
CA ASP A 209 -10.85 -4.02 17.78
C ASP A 209 -11.64 -5.07 18.58
N ILE A 210 -12.85 -5.39 18.12
CA ILE A 210 -13.75 -6.40 18.69
C ILE A 210 -14.20 -7.30 17.54
N VAL A 211 -13.81 -8.56 17.56
CA VAL A 211 -14.23 -9.54 16.57
C VAL A 211 -15.71 -9.85 16.76
N LEU A 212 -16.51 -9.62 15.71
CA LEU A 212 -17.92 -9.93 15.70
C LEU A 212 -18.21 -11.28 15.02
N TYR A 213 -17.43 -11.61 14.00
CA TYR A 213 -17.53 -12.86 13.26
C TYR A 213 -16.17 -13.26 12.68
N GLY A 214 -15.91 -14.56 12.61
CA GLY A 214 -14.68 -15.10 12.03
C GLY A 214 -13.44 -14.92 12.91
N PRO A 215 -12.23 -15.05 12.33
CA PRO A 215 -10.96 -15.04 13.10
C PRO A 215 -10.46 -13.64 13.48
N GLY A 216 -11.02 -12.54 12.93
CA GLY A 216 -10.54 -11.18 13.16
C GLY A 216 -9.37 -10.77 12.25
N PHE A 217 -9.02 -11.58 11.30
CA PHE A 217 -7.98 -11.33 10.30
C PHE A 217 -8.26 -12.08 8.99
N ILE A 218 -7.54 -11.75 7.93
CA ILE A 218 -7.53 -12.48 6.66
C ILE A 218 -6.09 -12.77 6.25
N TYR A 219 -5.92 -13.68 5.30
CA TYR A 219 -4.63 -13.91 4.65
C TYR A 219 -4.62 -13.38 3.22
N ASP A 220 -3.47 -12.87 2.80
CA ASP A 220 -3.16 -12.57 1.41
C ASP A 220 -1.76 -13.06 1.07
N SER A 221 -1.36 -13.01 -0.20
CA SER A 221 -0.02 -13.42 -0.64
C SER A 221 0.58 -12.40 -1.60
N LEU A 222 1.85 -12.09 -1.41
CA LEU A 222 2.67 -11.27 -2.31
C LEU A 222 3.98 -11.98 -2.60
N CYS A 223 4.37 -12.06 -3.86
CA CYS A 223 5.62 -12.72 -4.29
C CYS A 223 5.79 -14.13 -3.70
N GLY A 224 4.68 -14.85 -3.47
CA GLY A 224 4.65 -16.19 -2.90
C GLY A 224 4.86 -16.27 -1.38
N VAL A 225 4.90 -15.14 -0.67
CA VAL A 225 4.89 -15.07 0.80
C VAL A 225 3.47 -14.81 1.27
N ARG A 226 3.00 -15.58 2.25
CA ARG A 226 1.66 -15.43 2.83
C ARG A 226 1.68 -14.48 4.01
N PHE A 227 0.77 -13.52 4.02
CA PHE A 227 0.66 -12.50 5.06
C PHE A 227 -0.67 -12.58 5.77
N ARG A 228 -0.63 -12.59 7.10
CA ARG A 228 -1.77 -12.37 7.97
C ARG A 228 -2.01 -10.86 8.06
N LEU A 229 -3.21 -10.42 7.74
CA LEU A 229 -3.61 -9.02 7.75
C LEU A 229 -4.64 -8.80 8.86
N SER A 230 -4.27 -8.03 9.88
CA SER A 230 -5.17 -7.54 10.91
C SER A 230 -5.90 -6.25 10.46
N PRO A 231 -6.92 -5.76 11.16
CA PRO A 231 -7.56 -4.48 10.85
C PRO A 231 -6.58 -3.31 10.77
N GLN A 232 -5.58 -3.29 11.64
CA GLN A 232 -4.60 -2.22 11.78
C GLN A 232 -3.43 -2.33 10.80
N SER A 233 -3.19 -3.51 10.18
CA SER A 233 -2.05 -3.73 9.30
C SER A 233 -2.04 -2.76 8.12
N PHE A 234 -0.91 -2.11 7.86
CA PHE A 234 -0.68 -1.49 6.57
C PHE A 234 -0.39 -2.58 5.53
N TYR A 235 -1.03 -2.50 4.40
CA TYR A 235 -0.80 -3.38 3.25
C TYR A 235 -1.19 -2.61 1.99
N GLN A 236 -0.39 -2.75 0.94
CA GLN A 236 -0.58 -2.02 -0.31
C GLN A 236 -1.94 -2.31 -0.94
N VAL A 237 -2.59 -1.27 -1.47
CA VAL A 237 -3.98 -1.36 -1.96
C VAL A 237 -4.11 -2.02 -3.33
N ASN A 238 -3.02 -2.08 -4.10
CA ASN A 238 -2.94 -2.66 -5.44
C ASN A 238 -1.98 -3.86 -5.42
N PRO A 239 -2.43 -5.06 -5.09
CA PRO A 239 -1.55 -6.21 -4.91
C PRO A 239 -0.80 -6.60 -6.19
N LEU A 240 -1.42 -6.49 -7.37
CA LEU A 240 -0.79 -6.83 -8.65
C LEU A 240 0.42 -5.94 -8.95
N GLN A 241 0.26 -4.63 -8.84
CA GLN A 241 1.36 -3.70 -9.06
C GLN A 241 2.38 -3.71 -7.91
N THR A 242 1.96 -4.05 -6.70
CA THR A 242 2.87 -4.23 -5.57
C THR A 242 3.82 -5.41 -5.77
N GLU A 243 3.33 -6.52 -6.33
CA GLU A 243 4.23 -7.62 -6.70
C GLU A 243 5.30 -7.20 -7.71
N ILE A 244 4.91 -6.41 -8.72
CA ILE A 244 5.83 -5.86 -9.72
C ILE A 244 6.84 -4.93 -9.04
N LEU A 245 6.36 -4.01 -8.20
CA LEU A 245 7.17 -3.05 -7.45
C LEU A 245 8.24 -3.78 -6.61
N TYR A 246 7.83 -4.78 -5.83
CA TYR A 246 8.74 -5.51 -4.94
C TYR A 246 9.70 -6.42 -5.71
N ARG A 247 9.25 -7.04 -6.81
CA ARG A 247 10.14 -7.81 -7.70
C ARG A 247 11.22 -6.92 -8.33
N GLU A 248 10.87 -5.71 -8.79
CA GLU A 248 11.86 -4.76 -9.31
C GLU A 248 12.80 -4.27 -8.18
N ALA A 249 12.29 -4.03 -6.97
CA ALA A 249 13.12 -3.66 -5.82
C ALA A 249 14.17 -4.75 -5.50
N LEU A 250 13.74 -6.00 -5.38
CA LEU A 250 14.66 -7.11 -5.08
C LEU A 250 15.62 -7.43 -6.24
N LYS A 251 15.18 -7.26 -7.48
CA LYS A 251 16.04 -7.38 -8.66
C LYS A 251 17.16 -6.34 -8.66
N LEU A 252 16.82 -5.08 -8.29
CA LEU A 252 17.81 -4.01 -8.15
C LEU A 252 18.71 -4.24 -6.93
N ALA A 253 18.18 -4.75 -5.83
CA ALA A 253 18.94 -5.07 -4.62
C ALA A 253 20.07 -6.10 -4.88
N LYS A 254 19.92 -6.97 -5.87
CA LYS A 254 20.90 -8.05 -6.23
C LYS A 254 21.34 -8.84 -5.00
N LEU A 255 20.39 -9.24 -4.17
CA LEU A 255 20.66 -9.93 -2.90
C LEU A 255 21.34 -11.30 -3.10
N THR A 256 22.24 -11.62 -2.19
CA THR A 256 22.91 -12.93 -2.08
C THR A 256 22.79 -13.48 -0.66
N LYS A 257 23.07 -14.77 -0.47
CA LYS A 257 23.07 -15.42 0.85
C LYS A 257 24.18 -14.92 1.80
N LYS A 258 25.01 -13.99 1.36
CA LYS A 258 26.02 -13.33 2.21
C LYS A 258 25.55 -11.99 2.73
N ASP A 259 24.54 -11.39 2.09
CA ASP A 259 24.10 -10.02 2.42
C ASP A 259 23.34 -9.97 3.75
N LYS A 260 23.70 -9.02 4.59
CA LYS A 260 22.94 -8.54 5.74
C LYS A 260 22.06 -7.37 5.28
N VAL A 261 20.74 -7.53 5.40
CA VAL A 261 19.76 -6.57 4.90
C VAL A 261 19.03 -5.92 6.05
N ILE A 262 18.86 -4.61 6.00
CA ILE A 262 17.92 -3.86 6.85
C ILE A 262 16.70 -3.51 6.01
N ASP A 263 15.50 -3.85 6.50
CA ASP A 263 14.21 -3.39 6.00
C ASP A 263 13.71 -2.27 6.93
N ALA A 264 14.02 -1.03 6.60
CA ALA A 264 13.60 0.13 7.38
C ALA A 264 12.16 0.53 7.00
N TYR A 265 11.34 0.85 8.00
CA TYR A 265 9.89 1.03 7.88
C TYR A 265 9.16 -0.25 7.46
N CYS A 266 9.55 -1.39 8.04
CA CYS A 266 9.17 -2.72 7.53
C CYS A 266 7.66 -3.04 7.66
N GLY A 267 6.89 -2.28 8.44
CA GLY A 267 5.48 -2.54 8.68
C GLY A 267 5.23 -3.95 9.21
N ILE A 268 4.37 -4.70 8.53
CA ILE A 268 4.11 -6.12 8.86
C ILE A 268 5.15 -7.08 8.26
N GLY A 269 6.32 -6.56 7.85
CA GLY A 269 7.44 -7.32 7.31
C GLY A 269 7.31 -7.71 5.85
N THR A 270 6.54 -6.97 5.03
CA THR A 270 6.24 -7.39 3.65
C THR A 270 7.48 -7.54 2.80
N ILE A 271 8.31 -6.51 2.72
CA ILE A 271 9.52 -6.51 1.87
C ILE A 271 10.59 -7.40 2.48
N GLY A 272 10.84 -7.27 3.80
CA GLY A 272 11.85 -8.04 4.50
C GLY A 272 11.65 -9.55 4.41
N LEU A 273 10.41 -10.03 4.56
CA LEU A 273 10.09 -11.45 4.42
C LEU A 273 10.29 -11.98 3.00
N ILE A 274 10.00 -11.16 1.98
CA ILE A 274 10.27 -11.54 0.59
C ILE A 274 11.79 -11.54 0.34
N ALA A 275 12.51 -10.55 0.86
CA ALA A 275 13.97 -10.41 0.76
C ALA A 275 14.72 -11.55 1.48
N SER A 276 14.21 -12.06 2.60
CA SER A 276 14.84 -13.13 3.40
C SER A 276 15.06 -14.42 2.61
N ARG A 277 14.26 -14.65 1.56
CA ARG A 277 14.44 -15.79 0.66
C ARG A 277 15.73 -15.72 -0.15
N GLN A 278 16.30 -14.54 -0.34
CA GLN A 278 17.52 -14.30 -1.12
C GLN A 278 18.69 -13.85 -0.25
N ALA A 279 18.43 -13.14 0.83
CA ALA A 279 19.43 -12.62 1.77
C ALA A 279 20.01 -13.68 2.72
N GLY A 280 21.15 -13.41 3.31
CA GLY A 280 21.73 -14.18 4.42
C GLY A 280 20.96 -13.95 5.72
N SER A 281 20.78 -12.69 6.08
CA SER A 281 19.95 -12.27 7.22
C SER A 281 19.22 -10.98 6.89
N VAL A 282 18.08 -10.78 7.56
CA VAL A 282 17.26 -9.56 7.45
C VAL A 282 16.93 -9.04 8.85
N LEU A 283 17.04 -7.73 9.05
CA LEU A 283 16.54 -7.02 10.22
C LEU A 283 15.45 -6.06 9.76
N GLY A 284 14.20 -6.31 10.17
CA GLY A 284 13.09 -5.38 9.97
C GLY A 284 13.01 -4.40 11.15
N ILE A 285 12.90 -3.11 10.87
CA ILE A 285 12.76 -2.07 11.90
C ILE A 285 11.45 -1.32 11.67
N GLU A 286 10.62 -1.23 12.71
CA GLU A 286 9.30 -0.60 12.64
C GLU A 286 8.95 0.00 14.00
N LEU A 287 8.42 1.22 13.99
CA LEU A 287 8.03 1.94 15.21
C LEU A 287 6.73 1.40 15.82
N ASN A 288 5.81 0.95 14.98
CA ASN A 288 4.49 0.48 15.40
C ASN A 288 4.55 -0.93 15.97
N ARG A 289 4.35 -1.05 17.29
CA ARG A 289 4.40 -2.32 18.04
C ARG A 289 3.46 -3.40 17.50
N GLU A 290 2.24 -3.03 17.08
CA GLU A 290 1.28 -4.00 16.55
C GLU A 290 1.72 -4.49 15.16
N ALA A 291 2.30 -3.63 14.33
CA ALA A 291 2.87 -4.03 13.05
C ALA A 291 4.06 -4.99 13.25
N VAL A 292 4.94 -4.73 14.21
CA VAL A 292 6.05 -5.65 14.57
C VAL A 292 5.53 -7.00 15.05
N LYS A 293 4.44 -7.03 15.81
CA LYS A 293 3.80 -8.27 16.23
C LYS A 293 3.27 -9.05 15.03
N ASP A 294 2.55 -8.40 14.13
CA ASP A 294 2.08 -9.02 12.89
C ASP A 294 3.26 -9.50 12.02
N ALA A 295 4.37 -8.75 11.95
CA ALA A 295 5.58 -9.14 11.23
C ALA A 295 6.20 -10.43 11.77
N ARG A 296 6.32 -10.56 13.10
CA ARG A 296 6.83 -11.77 13.75
C ARG A 296 5.92 -12.99 13.50
N GLU A 297 4.60 -12.81 13.58
CA GLU A 297 3.64 -13.86 13.24
C GLU A 297 3.73 -14.26 11.76
N ASN A 298 3.92 -13.30 10.85
CA ASN A 298 4.13 -13.55 9.44
C ASN A 298 5.43 -14.32 9.18
N ALA A 299 6.52 -13.98 9.86
CA ALA A 299 7.79 -14.72 9.78
C ALA A 299 7.63 -16.18 10.23
N LYS A 300 6.99 -16.39 11.38
CA LYS A 300 6.69 -17.70 11.92
C LYS A 300 5.82 -18.52 10.96
N HIS A 301 4.75 -17.93 10.44
CA HIS A 301 3.84 -18.59 9.51
C HIS A 301 4.54 -19.05 8.22
N ASN A 302 5.49 -18.25 7.71
CA ASN A 302 6.29 -18.57 6.53
C ASN A 302 7.57 -19.37 6.85
N GLN A 303 7.79 -19.78 8.09
CA GLN A 303 8.98 -20.55 8.54
C GLN A 303 10.30 -19.82 8.22
N CYS A 304 10.29 -18.50 8.17
CA CYS A 304 11.49 -17.70 7.93
C CYS A 304 12.32 -17.64 9.22
N LYS A 305 13.56 -18.17 9.15
CA LYS A 305 14.47 -18.28 10.31
C LYS A 305 15.58 -17.24 10.30
N ASN A 306 15.77 -16.55 9.18
CA ASN A 306 16.85 -15.57 8.96
C ASN A 306 16.33 -14.14 8.90
N ILE A 307 15.23 -13.86 9.61
CA ILE A 307 14.69 -12.51 9.75
C ILE A 307 14.34 -12.24 11.22
N GLU A 308 14.70 -11.08 11.70
CA GLU A 308 14.37 -10.56 13.03
C GLU A 308 13.68 -9.20 12.91
N PHE A 309 12.95 -8.78 13.96
CA PHE A 309 12.23 -7.52 13.97
C PHE A 309 12.49 -6.73 15.26
N ALA A 310 12.94 -5.49 15.11
CA ALA A 310 13.08 -4.50 16.14
C ALA A 310 11.88 -3.54 16.17
N CYS A 311 11.38 -3.23 17.36
CA CYS A 311 10.35 -2.21 17.56
C CYS A 311 11.04 -0.92 18.03
N ALA A 312 11.43 -0.08 17.07
CA ALA A 312 12.22 1.12 17.31
C ALA A 312 12.04 2.14 16.19
N ASP A 313 12.48 3.39 16.42
CA ASP A 313 12.73 4.32 15.32
C ASP A 313 13.92 3.82 14.49
N ALA A 314 13.73 3.70 13.19
CA ALA A 314 14.73 3.12 12.31
C ALA A 314 16.01 3.96 12.23
N GLY A 315 15.88 5.30 12.32
CA GLY A 315 17.03 6.20 12.29
C GLY A 315 17.89 6.08 13.54
N GLU A 316 17.25 6.11 14.73
CA GLU A 316 17.93 5.96 16.01
C GLU A 316 18.62 4.59 16.12
N TYR A 317 17.91 3.53 15.77
CA TYR A 317 18.43 2.17 15.79
C TYR A 317 19.67 1.98 14.90
N MET A 318 19.65 2.53 13.67
CA MET A 318 20.81 2.44 12.78
C MET A 318 22.00 3.28 13.25
N VAL A 319 21.78 4.38 13.99
CA VAL A 319 22.87 5.12 14.64
C VAL A 319 23.54 4.27 15.72
N GLU A 320 22.75 3.59 16.57
CA GLU A 320 23.25 2.67 17.60
C GLU A 320 24.06 1.54 16.97
N MET A 321 23.51 0.87 15.94
CA MET A 321 24.23 -0.16 15.19
C MET A 321 25.60 0.32 14.67
N ALA A 322 25.63 1.53 14.08
CA ALA A 322 26.87 2.08 13.54
C ALA A 322 27.90 2.40 14.66
N GLN A 323 27.46 2.84 15.85
CA GLN A 323 28.30 3.08 17.01
C GLN A 323 28.90 1.77 17.56
N ASP A 324 28.11 0.70 17.55
CA ASP A 324 28.53 -0.64 17.97
C ASP A 324 29.43 -1.35 16.93
N GLY A 325 29.69 -0.68 15.79
CA GLY A 325 30.52 -1.22 14.71
C GLY A 325 29.81 -2.27 13.86
N GLU A 326 28.49 -2.40 13.99
CA GLU A 326 27.68 -3.26 13.15
C GLU A 326 27.59 -2.71 11.71
N LYS A 327 27.37 -3.61 10.76
CA LYS A 327 27.29 -3.28 9.32
C LYS A 327 26.10 -3.95 8.68
N ALA A 328 25.54 -3.28 7.68
CA ALA A 328 24.58 -3.85 6.73
C ALA A 328 25.14 -3.72 5.30
N ASP A 329 24.89 -4.71 4.47
CA ASP A 329 25.27 -4.65 3.05
C ASP A 329 24.24 -3.91 2.22
N VAL A 330 22.95 -4.05 2.59
CA VAL A 330 21.84 -3.43 1.89
C VAL A 330 20.84 -2.84 2.89
N VAL A 331 20.43 -1.61 2.64
CA VAL A 331 19.26 -1.00 3.30
C VAL A 331 18.14 -0.88 2.28
N ILE A 332 16.98 -1.48 2.58
CA ILE A 332 15.73 -1.27 1.84
C ILE A 332 14.89 -0.32 2.67
N MET A 333 14.33 0.72 2.05
CA MET A 333 13.52 1.72 2.73
C MET A 333 12.29 2.09 1.91
N ASP A 334 11.13 2.13 2.57
CA ASP A 334 9.83 2.54 2.01
C ASP A 334 9.19 3.60 2.92
N PRO A 335 9.73 4.83 2.95
CA PRO A 335 9.25 5.89 3.84
C PRO A 335 7.90 6.45 3.38
N PRO A 336 7.21 7.25 4.24
CA PRO A 336 5.98 7.93 3.88
C PRO A 336 6.19 8.97 2.75
N ARG A 337 5.08 9.53 2.22
CA ARG A 337 5.10 10.52 1.11
C ARG A 337 5.98 11.73 1.33
N SER A 338 6.20 12.13 2.57
CA SER A 338 7.11 13.23 2.92
C SER A 338 8.58 12.90 2.65
N GLY A 339 8.89 11.65 2.33
CA GLY A 339 10.24 11.13 2.26
C GLY A 339 10.84 10.88 3.63
N SER A 340 12.16 10.71 3.67
CA SER A 340 12.91 10.55 4.90
C SER A 340 13.36 11.92 5.44
N ASN A 341 13.52 12.02 6.76
CA ASN A 341 14.15 13.20 7.35
C ASN A 341 15.68 13.09 7.27
N GLU A 342 16.36 14.21 7.48
CA GLU A 342 17.82 14.30 7.39
C GLU A 342 18.52 13.43 8.45
N ALA A 343 17.95 13.33 9.65
CA ALA A 343 18.47 12.48 10.71
C ALA A 343 18.51 11.01 10.29
N PHE A 344 17.42 10.51 9.69
CA PHE A 344 17.36 9.16 9.15
C PHE A 344 18.37 8.94 8.01
N LEU A 345 18.43 9.85 7.02
CA LEU A 345 19.39 9.73 5.92
C LEU A 345 20.84 9.76 6.42
N SER A 346 21.12 10.60 7.41
CA SER A 346 22.43 10.63 8.09
C SER A 346 22.75 9.29 8.75
N SER A 347 21.79 8.65 9.42
CA SER A 347 22.01 7.34 10.05
C SER A 347 22.33 6.26 9.02
N VAL A 348 21.61 6.24 7.89
CA VAL A 348 21.91 5.33 6.76
C VAL A 348 23.34 5.57 6.25
N CYS A 349 23.74 6.83 6.05
CA CYS A 349 25.08 7.15 5.58
C CYS A 349 26.18 6.75 6.58
N ARG A 350 25.92 6.87 7.89
CA ARG A 350 26.86 6.44 8.96
C ARG A 350 27.02 4.92 8.99
N LEU A 351 25.92 4.18 8.84
CA LEU A 351 25.94 2.71 8.73
C LEU A 351 26.69 2.25 7.47
N SER A 352 26.76 3.11 6.46
CA SER A 352 27.53 2.94 5.22
C SER A 352 27.24 1.63 4.46
N PRO A 353 25.98 1.29 4.16
CA PRO A 353 25.66 0.10 3.38
C PRO A 353 26.24 0.22 1.96
N ASN A 354 26.58 -0.93 1.36
CA ASN A 354 27.06 -0.98 -0.03
C ASN A 354 25.97 -0.52 -1.02
N ARG A 355 24.70 -0.82 -0.72
CA ARG A 355 23.55 -0.55 -1.57
C ARG A 355 22.37 -0.04 -0.73
N ILE A 356 21.64 0.93 -1.29
CA ILE A 356 20.37 1.39 -0.75
C ILE A 356 19.31 1.19 -1.83
N VAL A 357 18.25 0.47 -1.49
CA VAL A 357 17.05 0.33 -2.33
C VAL A 357 15.96 1.21 -1.72
N TYR A 358 15.59 2.26 -2.43
CA TYR A 358 14.60 3.24 -2.00
C TYR A 358 13.32 3.05 -2.80
N ILE A 359 12.22 2.72 -2.13
CA ILE A 359 10.88 2.69 -2.70
C ILE A 359 10.19 3.99 -2.29
N SER A 360 9.62 4.72 -3.25
CA SER A 360 9.07 6.04 -2.97
C SER A 360 7.76 6.30 -3.71
N CYS A 361 6.75 6.73 -2.96
CA CYS A 361 5.47 7.22 -3.47
C CYS A 361 5.43 8.75 -3.68
N GLY A 362 6.52 9.47 -3.38
CA GLY A 362 6.64 10.92 -3.48
C GLY A 362 7.84 11.36 -4.32
N PRO A 363 7.71 11.55 -5.64
CA PRO A 363 8.86 11.89 -6.49
C PRO A 363 9.62 13.15 -6.07
N GLN A 364 8.93 14.15 -5.53
CA GLN A 364 9.54 15.41 -5.07
C GLN A 364 10.41 15.21 -3.82
N SER A 365 9.87 14.49 -2.83
CA SER A 365 10.64 14.14 -1.62
C SER A 365 11.80 13.21 -1.95
N LEU A 366 11.58 12.28 -2.88
CA LEU A 366 12.62 11.41 -3.39
C LEU A 366 13.79 12.21 -4.02
N ALA A 367 13.50 13.22 -4.85
CA ALA A 367 14.54 14.05 -5.45
C ALA A 367 15.41 14.75 -4.39
N ARG A 368 14.76 15.30 -3.35
CA ARG A 368 15.45 15.91 -2.19
C ARG A 368 16.34 14.88 -1.47
N ASP A 369 15.83 13.72 -1.21
CA ASP A 369 16.55 12.68 -0.46
C ASP A 369 17.72 12.10 -1.28
N LEU A 370 17.57 12.02 -2.63
CA LEU A 370 18.66 11.63 -3.52
C LEU A 370 19.75 12.70 -3.63
N ASP A 371 19.41 14.01 -3.58
CA ASP A 371 20.40 15.09 -3.49
C ASP A 371 21.25 14.90 -2.20
N TYR A 372 20.61 14.59 -1.07
CA TYR A 372 21.32 14.32 0.19
C TYR A 372 22.25 13.10 0.07
N LEU A 373 21.73 11.96 -0.37
CA LEU A 373 22.51 10.73 -0.50
C LEU A 373 23.71 10.92 -1.46
N THR A 374 23.50 11.65 -2.57
CA THR A 374 24.58 11.96 -3.53
C THR A 374 25.67 12.79 -2.90
N ALA A 375 25.33 13.81 -2.10
CA ALA A 375 26.29 14.63 -1.36
C ALA A 375 27.07 13.82 -0.31
N HIS A 376 26.55 12.66 0.13
CA HIS A 376 27.15 11.80 1.14
C HIS A 376 27.76 10.50 0.56
N GLY A 377 28.16 10.50 -0.72
CA GLY A 377 28.96 9.43 -1.30
C GLY A 377 28.17 8.28 -1.92
N TYR A 378 26.89 8.47 -2.23
CA TYR A 378 26.09 7.49 -2.96
C TYR A 378 25.80 7.95 -4.38
N ARG A 379 25.82 7.03 -5.33
CA ARG A 379 25.44 7.25 -6.73
C ARG A 379 24.19 6.47 -7.07
N THR A 380 23.22 7.14 -7.66
CA THR A 380 22.04 6.49 -8.20
C THR A 380 22.39 5.75 -9.50
N GLU A 381 22.10 4.45 -9.58
CA GLU A 381 22.37 3.65 -10.79
C GLU A 381 21.13 3.54 -11.68
N ARG A 382 19.96 3.38 -11.11
CA ARG A 382 18.73 3.14 -11.85
C ARG A 382 17.51 3.65 -11.12
N ILE A 383 16.56 4.16 -11.89
CA ILE A 383 15.24 4.58 -11.43
C ILE A 383 14.19 3.81 -12.23
N GLN A 384 13.38 3.00 -11.56
CA GLN A 384 12.30 2.22 -12.16
C GLN A 384 10.95 2.69 -11.63
N PRO A 385 10.19 3.45 -12.42
CA PRO A 385 8.81 3.82 -12.07
C PRO A 385 7.84 2.65 -12.26
N VAL A 386 6.85 2.57 -11.36
CA VAL A 386 5.74 1.62 -11.42
C VAL A 386 4.43 2.38 -11.14
N ASP A 387 3.43 2.22 -11.99
CA ASP A 387 2.13 2.85 -11.79
C ASP A 387 1.26 2.03 -10.84
N LEU A 388 1.45 2.25 -9.53
CA LEU A 388 0.68 1.61 -8.48
C LEU A 388 -0.75 2.18 -8.34
N PHE A 389 -0.94 3.42 -8.82
CA PHE A 389 -2.18 4.19 -8.66
C PHE A 389 -2.71 4.72 -9.99
N PRO A 390 -3.16 3.84 -10.92
CA PRO A 390 -3.84 4.28 -12.14
C PRO A 390 -4.96 5.29 -11.87
N MET A 391 -5.28 6.12 -12.84
CA MET A 391 -6.28 7.19 -12.79
C MET A 391 -5.94 8.36 -11.85
N THR A 392 -4.79 8.31 -11.16
CA THR A 392 -4.33 9.38 -10.26
C THR A 392 -2.99 9.95 -10.72
N VAL A 393 -2.56 11.09 -10.14
CA VAL A 393 -1.24 11.68 -10.36
C VAL A 393 -0.10 10.91 -9.68
N HIS A 394 -0.42 9.99 -8.79
CA HIS A 394 0.57 9.28 -7.99
C HIS A 394 1.31 8.22 -8.79
N VAL A 395 2.57 8.02 -8.46
CA VAL A 395 3.45 7.02 -9.06
C VAL A 395 4.46 6.56 -8.02
N GLU A 396 4.78 5.27 -8.04
CA GLU A 396 5.86 4.70 -7.23
C GLU A 396 7.15 4.64 -8.04
N CYS A 397 8.28 4.82 -7.37
CA CYS A 397 9.60 4.66 -7.97
C CYS A 397 10.44 3.72 -7.11
N VAL A 398 11.11 2.78 -7.73
CA VAL A 398 12.18 1.99 -7.11
C VAL A 398 13.52 2.52 -7.59
N ILE A 399 14.38 2.85 -6.64
CA ILE A 399 15.70 3.40 -6.91
C ILE A 399 16.75 2.51 -6.25
N MET A 400 17.86 2.30 -6.94
CA MET A 400 19.05 1.74 -6.32
C MET A 400 20.16 2.77 -6.34
N THR A 401 20.76 2.99 -5.17
CA THR A 401 22.00 3.76 -5.03
C THR A 401 23.11 2.85 -4.50
N VAL A 402 24.33 3.13 -4.89
CA VAL A 402 25.54 2.40 -4.49
C VAL A 402 26.57 3.34 -3.90
N SER A 403 27.32 2.87 -2.90
CA SER A 403 28.41 3.63 -2.30
C SER A 403 29.58 3.77 -3.28
N TYR A 404 30.15 4.98 -3.41
CA TYR A 404 31.35 5.22 -4.23
C TYR A 404 32.57 4.43 -3.74
N THR A 405 32.70 4.20 -2.44
CA THR A 405 33.79 3.41 -1.86
C THR A 405 33.76 1.96 -2.33
N HIS A 406 32.57 1.41 -2.49
CA HIS A 406 32.38 0.05 -2.96
C HIS A 406 32.69 -0.12 -4.46
N LEU A 407 32.41 0.92 -5.28
CA LEU A 407 32.71 0.90 -6.71
C LEU A 407 34.22 0.84 -6.99
N ARG A 408 35.03 1.62 -6.22
CA ARG A 408 36.51 1.62 -6.38
C ARG A 408 37.19 0.35 -5.93
N ALA A 409 36.53 -0.51 -5.14
CA ALA A 409 37.09 -1.77 -4.70
C ALA A 409 36.94 -2.90 -5.74
N HIS A 410 36.19 -2.67 -6.82
CA HIS A 410 35.94 -3.60 -7.90
C HIS A 410 36.50 -3.17 -9.27
N GLU A 411 37.11 -1.97 -9.36
CA GLU A 411 37.99 -1.53 -10.45
C GLU A 411 39.45 -1.88 -10.13
#